data_78ae780b55eab7fa5a2077ea499bb3ff
#
_entry.id   78ae780b55eab7fa5a2077ea499bb3ff
#
_cell.length_a   1.000
_cell.length_b   1.000
_cell.length_c   1.000
_cell.angle_alpha   90.00
_cell.angle_beta   90.00
_cell.angle_gamma   90.00
#
_symmetry.space_group_name_H-M   'P 1'
#
loop_
_entity.id
_entity.type
_entity.pdbx_description
1 polymer ?
#
loop_
_entity_poly.entity_id
_entity_poly.type
_entity_poly.pdbx_seq_one_letter_code
_entity_poly.pdbx_strand_id
1 'polypeptide(L)'
;MRRIAITAALLAGALAPATAAAVPTTATGAARLVSCDSALDPAGRLATFEGRMRTVRGTARMQMRFTLQTRAKEQVNWHALAAPGFGRWLTADPGVGRYVYTKRVVSLFAPASYRTVVRFRWLGRGGHRIASDRSTSPVCRQLDLRPNLRPLGIQERPGADAQHARYVVPVVNRGKSAAGPFDVVVTVEGATLAPARTPDLAPGERALVEVDGPPCTAGSLLTVDVDPTGAVDERVEADNRLSVACAGAPA
;
A
#
# COMPACT_ATOMS: atom_id res chain seq x y z
N MET A 1 -56.37 -1.22 80.56
CA MET A 1 -56.68 -1.35 79.12
C MET A 1 -56.30 -0.03 78.45
N ARG A 2 -55.17 0.01 77.82
CA ARG A 2 -54.69 1.19 77.06
C ARG A 2 -54.92 0.97 75.55
N ARG A 3 -55.66 1.86 74.95
CA ARG A 3 -55.91 1.87 73.48
C ARG A 3 -54.83 2.71 72.83
N ILE A 4 -54.09 2.12 71.92
CA ILE A 4 -53.14 2.77 71.08
C ILE A 4 -53.79 3.21 69.75
N ALA A 5 -53.83 4.47 69.46
CA ALA A 5 -54.30 5.03 68.20
C ALA A 5 -53.08 5.11 67.23
N ILE A 6 -53.23 4.46 66.06
CA ILE A 6 -52.25 4.49 64.96
C ILE A 6 -52.73 5.56 63.99
N THR A 7 -51.95 6.64 63.83
CA THR A 7 -52.19 7.69 62.83
C THR A 7 -51.41 7.33 61.57
N ALA A 8 -52.09 7.08 60.47
CA ALA A 8 -51.52 6.85 59.16
C ALA A 8 -51.26 8.19 58.46
N ALA A 9 -49.99 8.50 58.20
CA ALA A 9 -49.58 9.66 57.39
C ALA A 9 -49.52 9.27 55.90
N LEU A 10 -50.36 9.86 55.08
CA LEU A 10 -50.33 9.75 53.64
C LEU A 10 -49.24 10.72 53.09
N LEU A 11 -48.13 10.17 52.53
CA LEU A 11 -47.21 10.91 51.74
C LEU A 11 -47.67 10.99 50.29
N ALA A 12 -48.09 12.14 49.84
CA ALA A 12 -48.36 12.44 48.43
C ALA A 12 -47.01 12.72 47.71
N GLY A 13 -46.52 11.75 46.98
CA GLY A 13 -45.34 11.90 46.11
C GLY A 13 -45.72 12.67 44.85
N ALA A 14 -45.21 13.87 44.66
CA ALA A 14 -45.30 14.62 43.41
C ALA A 14 -44.32 14.06 42.39
N LEU A 15 -44.86 13.38 41.35
CA LEU A 15 -44.08 13.01 40.15
C LEU A 15 -43.80 14.29 39.34
N ALA A 16 -42.54 14.75 39.36
CA ALA A 16 -42.08 15.76 38.40
C ALA A 16 -41.90 15.14 37.01
N PRO A 17 -42.37 15.78 35.96
CA PRO A 17 -42.15 15.27 34.61
C PRO A 17 -40.67 15.34 34.29
N ALA A 18 -40.07 14.17 33.91
CA ALA A 18 -38.71 14.12 33.41
C ALA A 18 -38.68 14.81 32.05
N THR A 19 -38.09 16.00 31.98
CA THR A 19 -37.73 16.67 30.72
C THR A 19 -36.65 15.85 30.04
N ALA A 20 -36.98 15.12 29.00
CA ALA A 20 -36.01 14.46 28.12
C ALA A 20 -35.12 15.53 27.49
N ALA A 21 -33.87 15.64 27.97
CA ALA A 21 -32.86 16.46 27.35
C ALA A 21 -32.64 15.99 25.92
N ALA A 22 -32.99 16.82 24.92
CA ALA A 22 -32.71 16.55 23.53
C ALA A 22 -31.19 16.41 23.34
N VAL A 23 -30.71 15.20 23.06
CA VAL A 23 -29.32 14.95 22.70
C VAL A 23 -28.98 15.85 21.52
N PRO A 24 -27.98 16.75 21.60
CA PRO A 24 -27.61 17.60 20.48
C PRO A 24 -27.15 16.70 19.35
N THR A 25 -27.82 16.76 18.21
CA THR A 25 -27.44 16.00 17.01
C THR A 25 -26.14 16.63 16.49
N THR A 26 -25.01 16.07 16.91
CA THR A 26 -23.70 16.50 16.44
C THR A 26 -23.63 16.32 14.91
N ALA A 27 -23.24 17.39 14.22
CA ALA A 27 -23.04 17.35 12.77
C ALA A 27 -21.84 16.45 12.45
N THR A 28 -22.09 15.24 11.97
CA THR A 28 -21.06 14.26 11.66
C THR A 28 -21.02 13.93 10.18
N GLY A 29 -19.80 13.99 9.61
CA GLY A 29 -19.47 13.48 8.31
C GLY A 29 -18.53 12.27 8.42
N ALA A 30 -18.63 11.31 7.51
CA ALA A 30 -17.77 10.14 7.47
C ALA A 30 -17.05 10.05 6.14
N ALA A 31 -15.75 9.71 6.16
CA ALA A 31 -14.95 9.35 5.00
C ALA A 31 -14.65 7.86 5.03
N ARG A 32 -14.76 7.19 3.88
CA ARG A 32 -14.51 5.75 3.72
C ARG A 32 -13.60 5.47 2.55
N LEU A 33 -12.86 4.38 2.61
CA LEU A 33 -12.24 3.71 1.49
C LEU A 33 -13.22 2.64 1.00
N VAL A 34 -13.63 2.71 -0.26
CA VAL A 34 -14.58 1.78 -0.88
C VAL A 34 -13.84 0.66 -1.59
N SER A 35 -12.81 1.01 -2.38
CA SER A 35 -11.91 0.04 -3.02
C SER A 35 -10.48 0.55 -3.06
N CYS A 36 -9.54 -0.41 -3.14
CA CYS A 36 -8.11 -0.15 -3.25
C CYS A 36 -7.49 -1.30 -4.05
N ASP A 37 -7.22 -1.06 -5.32
CA ASP A 37 -6.73 -2.08 -6.24
C ASP A 37 -5.29 -1.77 -6.63
N SER A 38 -4.40 -2.76 -6.41
CA SER A 38 -2.99 -2.72 -6.81
C SER A 38 -2.78 -3.57 -8.07
N ALA A 39 -2.00 -3.07 -9.00
CA ALA A 39 -1.64 -3.78 -10.22
C ALA A 39 -0.19 -3.47 -10.64
N LEU A 40 0.41 -4.32 -11.47
CA LEU A 40 1.68 -4.01 -12.14
C LEU A 40 1.50 -2.83 -13.09
N ASP A 41 0.49 -2.91 -13.94
CA ASP A 41 0.12 -1.82 -14.82
C ASP A 41 -0.40 -0.62 -14.01
N PRO A 42 0.17 0.58 -14.18
CA PRO A 42 -0.32 1.80 -13.55
C PRO A 42 -1.81 2.07 -13.77
N ALA A 43 -2.37 1.73 -14.93
CA ALA A 43 -3.79 1.92 -15.22
C ALA A 43 -4.72 1.12 -14.29
N GLY A 44 -4.27 -0.03 -13.80
CA GLY A 44 -4.99 -0.87 -12.84
C GLY A 44 -4.84 -0.44 -11.39
N ARG A 45 -3.97 0.54 -11.07
CA ARG A 45 -3.76 1.05 -9.71
C ARG A 45 -4.79 2.12 -9.39
N LEU A 46 -5.75 1.80 -8.57
CA LEU A 46 -6.85 2.73 -8.26
C LEU A 46 -7.30 2.70 -6.81
N ALA A 47 -7.95 3.78 -6.40
CA ALA A 47 -8.66 3.86 -5.12
C ALA A 47 -9.98 4.59 -5.29
N THR A 48 -11.01 4.12 -4.62
CA THR A 48 -12.33 4.77 -4.55
C THR A 48 -12.61 5.17 -3.11
N PHE A 49 -12.89 6.44 -2.92
CA PHE A 49 -13.20 7.04 -1.62
C PHE A 49 -14.62 7.57 -1.61
N GLU A 50 -15.28 7.47 -0.46
CA GLU A 50 -16.64 7.93 -0.26
C GLU A 50 -16.71 8.91 0.90
N GLY A 51 -17.46 10.00 0.72
CA GLY A 51 -17.88 10.92 1.77
C GLY A 51 -19.38 10.77 2.02
N ARG A 52 -19.80 10.78 3.29
CA ARG A 52 -21.21 10.73 3.71
C ARG A 52 -21.49 11.80 4.74
N MET A 53 -22.67 12.46 4.62
CA MET A 53 -23.18 13.39 5.63
C MET A 53 -24.70 13.35 5.64
N ARG A 54 -25.30 13.78 6.74
CA ARG A 54 -26.75 13.94 6.90
C ARG A 54 -27.08 15.38 7.28
N THR A 55 -28.29 15.81 6.99
CA THR A 55 -28.78 17.13 7.45
C THR A 55 -28.77 17.23 8.96
N VAL A 56 -28.48 18.42 9.46
CA VAL A 56 -28.73 18.82 10.84
C VAL A 56 -29.80 19.92 10.87
N ARG A 57 -30.34 20.24 12.05
CA ARG A 57 -31.39 21.24 12.18
C ARG A 57 -30.94 22.57 11.56
N GLY A 58 -31.78 23.16 10.71
CA GLY A 58 -31.52 24.43 10.03
C GLY A 58 -30.71 24.30 8.73
N THR A 59 -30.34 23.08 8.30
CA THR A 59 -29.62 22.87 7.04
C THR A 59 -30.49 23.22 5.82
N ALA A 60 -30.03 24.14 5.00
CA ALA A 60 -30.60 24.43 3.68
C ALA A 60 -29.72 23.80 2.57
N ARG A 61 -28.41 23.62 2.79
CA ARG A 61 -27.48 23.06 1.81
C ARG A 61 -26.36 22.29 2.48
N MET A 62 -26.00 21.14 1.92
CA MET A 62 -24.86 20.34 2.34
C MET A 62 -23.74 20.40 1.31
N GLN A 63 -22.49 20.49 1.78
CA GLN A 63 -21.35 20.48 0.88
C GLN A 63 -20.20 19.64 1.47
N MET A 64 -19.44 18.98 0.61
CA MET A 64 -18.22 18.27 0.98
C MET A 64 -17.08 18.57 0.01
N ARG A 65 -15.84 18.47 0.50
CA ARG A 65 -14.61 18.66 -0.27
C ARG A 65 -13.60 17.58 0.06
N PHE A 66 -13.20 16.84 -0.95
CA PHE A 66 -12.17 15.79 -0.84
C PHE A 66 -10.79 16.40 -1.10
N THR A 67 -9.85 16.11 -0.24
CA THR A 67 -8.42 16.37 -0.44
C THR A 67 -7.71 15.04 -0.45
N LEU A 68 -7.15 14.65 -1.62
CA LEU A 68 -6.33 13.47 -1.73
C LEU A 68 -4.98 13.72 -1.06
N GLN A 69 -4.50 12.75 -0.31
CA GLN A 69 -3.18 12.77 0.30
C GLN A 69 -2.41 11.51 -0.07
N THR A 70 -1.12 11.66 -0.29
CA THR A 70 -0.17 10.57 -0.53
C THR A 70 0.95 10.58 0.48
N ARG A 71 1.54 9.41 0.68
CA ARG A 71 2.75 9.20 1.47
C ARG A 71 3.56 8.08 0.81
N ALA A 72 4.74 8.39 0.28
CA ALA A 72 5.67 7.40 -0.22
C ALA A 72 6.17 6.48 0.91
N LYS A 73 6.72 5.32 0.56
CA LYS A 73 7.13 4.28 1.53
C LYS A 73 8.06 4.80 2.63
N GLU A 74 8.98 5.68 2.28
CA GLU A 74 10.02 6.21 3.18
C GLU A 74 9.65 7.54 3.85
N GLN A 75 8.47 8.11 3.52
CA GLN A 75 8.01 9.36 4.08
C GLN A 75 7.21 9.12 5.36
N VAL A 76 7.43 9.98 6.36
CA VAL A 76 6.65 10.00 7.61
C VAL A 76 5.35 10.79 7.42
N ASN A 77 5.42 11.91 6.71
CA ASN A 77 4.34 12.87 6.58
C ASN A 77 3.43 12.62 5.37
N TRP A 78 2.15 12.98 5.51
CA TRP A 78 1.18 12.99 4.45
C TRP A 78 1.22 14.31 3.69
N HIS A 79 1.30 14.23 2.37
CA HIS A 79 1.30 15.39 1.47
C HIS A 79 0.01 15.45 0.67
N ALA A 80 -0.52 16.64 0.43
CA ALA A 80 -1.64 16.81 -0.47
C ALA A 80 -1.20 16.49 -1.90
N LEU A 81 -2.02 15.70 -2.60
CA LEU A 81 -1.80 15.34 -4.00
C LEU A 81 -2.90 15.97 -4.85
N ALA A 82 -2.49 16.75 -5.85
CA ALA A 82 -3.41 17.27 -6.85
C ALA A 82 -3.93 16.13 -7.74
N ALA A 83 -5.25 16.04 -7.88
CA ALA A 83 -5.89 15.06 -8.75
C ALA A 83 -7.17 15.68 -9.35
N PRO A 84 -7.55 15.28 -10.58
CA PRO A 84 -8.75 15.79 -11.23
C PRO A 84 -10.00 15.62 -10.36
N GLY A 85 -10.74 16.71 -10.20
CA GLY A 85 -11.99 16.72 -9.43
C GLY A 85 -11.83 16.76 -7.90
N PHE A 86 -10.61 16.68 -7.34
CA PHE A 86 -10.35 16.89 -5.91
C PHE A 86 -10.15 18.37 -5.61
N GLY A 87 -10.23 18.75 -4.33
CA GLY A 87 -10.00 20.13 -3.86
C GLY A 87 -11.19 21.09 -4.04
N ARG A 88 -12.24 20.70 -4.76
CA ARG A 88 -13.45 21.53 -4.99
C ARG A 88 -14.58 21.15 -4.04
N TRP A 89 -15.42 22.12 -3.68
CA TRP A 89 -16.66 21.88 -2.96
C TRP A 89 -17.70 21.25 -3.88
N LEU A 90 -18.27 20.15 -3.45
CA LEU A 90 -19.36 19.44 -4.07
C LEU A 90 -20.62 19.73 -3.26
N THR A 91 -21.69 20.10 -3.94
CA THR A 91 -22.94 20.51 -3.31
C THR A 91 -24.01 19.44 -3.53
N ALA A 92 -24.72 19.08 -2.47
CA ALA A 92 -25.88 18.20 -2.55
C ALA A 92 -27.07 18.93 -3.18
N ASP A 93 -27.96 18.17 -3.81
CA ASP A 93 -29.22 18.70 -4.29
C ASP A 93 -30.06 19.29 -3.12
N PRO A 94 -30.87 20.31 -3.39
CA PRO A 94 -31.74 20.90 -2.38
C PRO A 94 -32.70 19.86 -1.76
N GLY A 95 -32.93 19.96 -0.46
CA GLY A 95 -33.95 19.15 0.23
C GLY A 95 -33.56 17.72 0.58
N VAL A 96 -32.37 17.22 0.14
CA VAL A 96 -31.95 15.87 0.49
C VAL A 96 -31.53 15.76 1.96
N GLY A 97 -32.04 14.73 2.66
CA GLY A 97 -31.70 14.47 4.08
C GLY A 97 -30.34 13.80 4.28
N ARG A 98 -29.77 13.21 3.21
CA ARG A 98 -28.49 12.51 3.20
C ARG A 98 -27.74 12.83 1.90
N TYR A 99 -26.45 13.09 2.01
CA TYR A 99 -25.56 13.29 0.88
C TYR A 99 -24.41 12.29 0.93
N VAL A 100 -24.27 11.52 -0.15
CA VAL A 100 -23.17 10.56 -0.36
C VAL A 100 -22.53 10.89 -1.69
N TYR A 101 -21.20 10.92 -1.72
CA TYR A 101 -20.47 11.14 -2.96
C TYR A 101 -19.19 10.30 -2.99
N THR A 102 -18.90 9.74 -4.15
CA THR A 102 -17.68 8.93 -4.36
C THR A 102 -16.70 9.64 -5.27
N LYS A 103 -15.41 9.49 -4.97
CA LYS A 103 -14.30 9.92 -5.79
C LYS A 103 -13.41 8.73 -6.11
N ARG A 104 -13.19 8.50 -7.40
CA ARG A 104 -12.23 7.52 -7.91
C ARG A 104 -10.96 8.25 -8.36
N VAL A 105 -9.80 7.68 -8.04
CA VAL A 105 -8.50 8.10 -8.55
C VAL A 105 -7.81 6.88 -9.14
N VAL A 106 -7.21 7.03 -10.29
CA VAL A 106 -6.55 5.98 -11.08
C VAL A 106 -5.09 6.32 -11.30
N SER A 107 -4.33 5.38 -11.84
CA SER A 107 -2.90 5.53 -12.15
C SER A 107 -2.08 5.97 -10.95
N LEU A 108 -2.35 5.35 -9.81
CA LEU A 108 -1.64 5.63 -8.57
C LEU A 108 -0.20 5.11 -8.65
N PHE A 109 0.75 5.87 -8.10
CA PHE A 109 2.13 5.39 -7.94
C PHE A 109 2.20 4.26 -6.91
N ALA A 110 3.12 3.33 -7.15
CA ALA A 110 3.49 2.26 -6.23
C ALA A 110 5.04 2.17 -6.16
N PRO A 111 5.60 1.94 -4.97
CA PRO A 111 4.93 1.78 -3.67
C PRO A 111 4.54 3.12 -3.02
N ALA A 112 3.29 3.26 -2.62
CA ALA A 112 2.81 4.45 -1.90
C ALA A 112 1.51 4.17 -1.13
N SER A 113 1.17 5.06 -0.22
CA SER A 113 -0.09 5.04 0.54
C SER A 113 -0.93 6.26 0.20
N TYR A 114 -2.25 6.07 0.12
CA TYR A 114 -3.22 7.11 -0.24
C TYR A 114 -4.38 7.12 0.75
N ARG A 115 -4.88 8.32 1.03
CA ARG A 115 -6.10 8.54 1.82
C ARG A 115 -6.77 9.83 1.37
N THR A 116 -8.01 10.03 1.76
CA THR A 116 -8.65 11.35 1.60
C THR A 116 -8.98 11.95 2.95
N VAL A 117 -8.85 13.27 3.01
CA VAL A 117 -9.44 14.09 4.04
C VAL A 117 -10.67 14.74 3.45
N VAL A 118 -11.83 14.42 3.98
CA VAL A 118 -13.10 15.01 3.55
C VAL A 118 -13.52 16.06 4.57
N ARG A 119 -13.72 17.28 4.08
CA ARG A 119 -14.28 18.39 4.87
C ARG A 119 -15.74 18.53 4.52
N PHE A 120 -16.58 18.66 5.52
CA PHE A 120 -18.02 18.81 5.43
C PHE A 120 -18.42 20.18 5.94
N ARG A 121 -19.45 20.76 5.31
CA ARG A 121 -20.11 21.98 5.83
C ARG A 121 -21.59 21.94 5.56
N TRP A 122 -22.34 22.40 6.54
CA TRP A 122 -23.77 22.59 6.49
C TRP A 122 -24.04 24.08 6.44
N LEU A 123 -24.83 24.49 5.48
CA LEU A 123 -25.18 25.88 5.24
C LEU A 123 -26.67 26.08 5.53
N GLY A 124 -27.00 27.13 6.25
CA GLY A 124 -28.36 27.57 6.48
C GLY A 124 -28.93 28.39 5.31
N ARG A 125 -30.16 28.87 5.48
CA ARG A 125 -30.75 29.86 4.55
C ARG A 125 -29.87 31.11 4.51
N GLY A 126 -29.64 31.67 3.32
CA GLY A 126 -28.69 32.78 3.14
C GLY A 126 -27.21 32.36 3.03
N GLY A 127 -26.90 31.07 3.07
CA GLY A 127 -25.56 30.55 2.77
C GLY A 127 -24.54 30.61 3.93
N HIS A 128 -24.91 31.06 5.12
CA HIS A 128 -24.04 31.07 6.28
C HIS A 128 -23.78 29.64 6.77
N ARG A 129 -22.57 29.37 7.27
CA ARG A 129 -22.17 28.06 7.78
C ARG A 129 -22.72 27.86 9.20
N ILE A 130 -23.59 26.83 9.36
CA ILE A 130 -24.18 26.45 10.65
C ILE A 130 -23.40 25.35 11.34
N ALA A 131 -22.70 24.48 10.57
CA ALA A 131 -21.87 23.43 11.12
C ALA A 131 -20.74 23.05 10.13
N SER A 132 -19.68 22.45 10.65
CA SER A 132 -18.61 21.87 9.87
C SER A 132 -18.02 20.64 10.57
N ASP A 133 -17.48 19.71 9.78
CA ASP A 133 -16.79 18.53 10.26
C ASP A 133 -15.67 18.12 9.30
N ARG A 134 -14.80 17.24 9.78
CA ARG A 134 -13.68 16.68 9.02
C ARG A 134 -13.49 15.23 9.38
N SER A 135 -13.41 14.36 8.35
CA SER A 135 -13.11 12.95 8.50
C SER A 135 -11.99 12.52 7.57
N THR A 136 -11.21 11.54 8.00
CA THR A 136 -10.13 10.94 7.18
C THR A 136 -10.49 9.50 6.88
N SER A 137 -10.34 9.10 5.62
CA SER A 137 -10.59 7.73 5.19
C SER A 137 -9.53 6.76 5.72
N PRO A 138 -9.83 5.46 5.77
CA PRO A 138 -8.81 4.43 5.81
C PRO A 138 -7.79 4.58 4.67
N VAL A 139 -6.62 3.95 4.84
CA VAL A 139 -5.48 4.05 3.91
C VAL A 139 -5.59 2.99 2.83
N CYS A 140 -5.52 3.41 1.56
CA CYS A 140 -5.23 2.54 0.43
C CYS A 140 -3.71 2.42 0.27
N ARG A 141 -3.17 1.19 0.32
CA ARG A 141 -1.75 0.92 0.10
C ARG A 141 -1.55 0.32 -1.28
N GLN A 142 -0.83 1.03 -2.12
CA GLN A 142 -0.34 0.51 -3.39
C GLN A 142 0.98 -0.20 -3.14
N LEU A 143 0.98 -1.51 -3.38
CA LEU A 143 2.14 -2.37 -3.17
C LEU A 143 3.07 -2.32 -4.38
N ASP A 144 4.38 -2.48 -4.15
CA ASP A 144 5.32 -2.79 -5.21
C ASP A 144 5.16 -4.27 -5.57
N LEU A 145 4.59 -4.52 -6.73
CA LEU A 145 4.31 -5.87 -7.23
C LEU A 145 5.37 -6.38 -8.21
N ARG A 146 6.45 -5.62 -8.44
CA ARG A 146 7.53 -6.03 -9.36
C ARG A 146 8.24 -7.30 -8.90
N PRO A 147 8.91 -8.02 -9.82
CA PRO A 147 9.81 -9.12 -9.49
C PRO A 147 11.01 -8.62 -8.67
N ASN A 148 11.81 -9.53 -8.15
CA ASN A 148 13.06 -9.24 -7.47
C ASN A 148 13.96 -10.48 -7.55
N LEU A 149 14.82 -10.48 -8.53
CA LEU A 149 15.79 -11.55 -8.76
C LEU A 149 16.96 -11.39 -7.77
N ARG A 150 17.46 -12.52 -7.29
CA ARG A 150 18.59 -12.49 -6.38
C ARG A 150 19.42 -13.75 -6.51
N PRO A 151 20.74 -13.67 -6.70
CA PRO A 151 21.63 -14.80 -6.54
C PRO A 151 21.71 -15.21 -5.06
N LEU A 152 21.67 -16.51 -4.78
CA LEU A 152 21.76 -17.05 -3.43
C LEU A 152 23.16 -17.57 -3.09
N GLY A 153 24.00 -17.72 -4.11
CA GLY A 153 25.36 -18.23 -3.99
C GLY A 153 25.94 -18.53 -5.36
N ILE A 154 27.14 -19.04 -5.40
CA ILE A 154 27.78 -19.63 -6.55
C ILE A 154 28.62 -20.82 -6.05
N GLN A 155 28.55 -21.93 -6.77
CA GLN A 155 29.34 -23.13 -6.49
C GLN A 155 30.10 -23.52 -7.74
N GLU A 156 31.40 -23.70 -7.63
CA GLU A 156 32.21 -24.33 -8.64
C GLU A 156 32.05 -25.87 -8.55
N ARG A 157 31.92 -26.50 -9.71
CA ARG A 157 31.90 -27.95 -9.86
C ARG A 157 32.90 -28.35 -10.94
N PRO A 158 33.46 -29.59 -10.87
CA PRO A 158 34.30 -30.08 -11.94
C PRO A 158 33.59 -30.02 -13.30
N GLY A 159 34.29 -29.55 -14.33
CA GLY A 159 33.85 -29.57 -15.72
C GLY A 159 34.16 -30.88 -16.42
N ALA A 160 34.26 -30.88 -17.76
CA ALA A 160 34.56 -32.04 -18.57
C ALA A 160 36.01 -32.55 -18.38
N ASP A 161 36.92 -31.64 -18.02
CA ASP A 161 38.34 -31.95 -17.76
C ASP A 161 38.92 -30.94 -16.74
N ALA A 162 40.20 -31.04 -16.46
CA ALA A 162 40.90 -30.21 -15.47
C ALA A 162 41.03 -28.72 -15.86
N GLN A 163 40.73 -28.39 -17.11
CA GLN A 163 40.75 -26.96 -17.61
C GLN A 163 39.37 -26.36 -17.66
N HIS A 164 38.34 -27.12 -17.34
CA HIS A 164 36.97 -26.68 -17.35
C HIS A 164 36.30 -26.83 -15.99
N ALA A 165 35.54 -25.83 -15.60
CA ALA A 165 34.70 -25.81 -14.43
C ALA A 165 33.25 -25.44 -14.82
N ARG A 166 32.31 -25.82 -13.98
CA ARG A 166 30.91 -25.43 -14.09
C ARG A 166 30.51 -24.65 -12.87
N TYR A 167 30.07 -23.42 -13.07
CA TYR A 167 29.56 -22.55 -12.02
C TYR A 167 28.04 -22.71 -11.93
N VAL A 168 27.57 -23.17 -10.77
CA VAL A 168 26.13 -23.36 -10.47
C VAL A 168 25.68 -22.20 -9.62
N VAL A 169 24.75 -21.40 -10.14
CA VAL A 169 24.21 -20.20 -9.50
C VAL A 169 22.73 -20.42 -9.19
N PRO A 170 22.35 -20.63 -7.91
CA PRO A 170 20.95 -20.60 -7.51
C PRO A 170 20.43 -19.16 -7.55
N VAL A 171 19.41 -18.91 -8.36
CA VAL A 171 18.72 -17.61 -8.44
C VAL A 171 17.29 -17.78 -7.93
N VAL A 172 16.78 -16.82 -7.19
CA VAL A 172 15.40 -16.80 -6.68
C VAL A 172 14.69 -15.51 -7.06
N ASN A 173 13.42 -15.60 -7.45
CA ASN A 173 12.55 -14.43 -7.55
C ASN A 173 11.85 -14.17 -6.20
N ARG A 174 12.29 -13.16 -5.45
CA ARG A 174 11.68 -12.72 -4.17
C ARG A 174 10.60 -11.66 -4.35
N GLY A 175 10.24 -11.34 -5.57
CA GLY A 175 9.21 -10.37 -5.91
C GLY A 175 7.78 -10.89 -5.73
N LYS A 176 6.85 -10.19 -6.38
CA LYS A 176 5.41 -10.47 -6.31
C LYS A 176 4.80 -10.80 -7.67
N SER A 177 5.56 -10.65 -8.75
CA SER A 177 5.20 -11.05 -10.11
C SER A 177 6.30 -11.90 -10.71
N ALA A 178 6.00 -12.59 -11.79
CA ALA A 178 7.00 -13.30 -12.57
C ALA A 178 8.03 -12.30 -13.13
N ALA A 179 9.30 -12.67 -13.07
CA ALA A 179 10.33 -12.06 -13.87
C ALA A 179 10.27 -12.64 -15.26
N GLY A 180 10.35 -11.79 -16.28
CA GLY A 180 10.55 -12.27 -17.66
C GLY A 180 11.91 -12.94 -17.82
N PRO A 181 12.26 -13.38 -19.06
CA PRO A 181 13.55 -13.99 -19.30
C PRO A 181 14.69 -13.00 -19.05
N PHE A 182 15.74 -13.45 -18.36
CA PHE A 182 16.90 -12.66 -17.96
C PHE A 182 18.20 -13.43 -18.21
N ASP A 183 19.33 -12.72 -18.15
CA ASP A 183 20.64 -13.32 -18.28
C ASP A 183 21.35 -13.37 -16.91
N VAL A 184 22.16 -14.41 -16.73
CA VAL A 184 23.08 -14.52 -15.59
C VAL A 184 24.50 -14.52 -16.13
N VAL A 185 25.34 -13.66 -15.60
CA VAL A 185 26.74 -13.51 -15.99
C VAL A 185 27.61 -13.84 -14.79
N VAL A 186 28.61 -14.69 -15.02
CA VAL A 186 29.66 -15.01 -14.03
C VAL A 186 30.97 -14.38 -14.49
N THR A 187 31.69 -13.76 -13.56
CA THR A 187 33.03 -13.22 -13.77
C THR A 187 34.00 -13.97 -12.86
N VAL A 188 35.01 -14.58 -13.47
CA VAL A 188 36.06 -15.35 -12.79
C VAL A 188 37.37 -14.58 -12.95
N GLU A 189 38.01 -14.19 -11.83
CA GLU A 189 39.31 -13.47 -11.83
C GLU A 189 39.33 -12.25 -12.77
N GLY A 190 38.21 -11.55 -12.90
CA GLY A 190 38.06 -10.39 -13.78
C GLY A 190 37.66 -10.72 -15.22
N ALA A 191 37.70 -12.00 -15.63
CA ALA A 191 37.24 -12.44 -16.95
C ALA A 191 35.75 -12.76 -16.93
N THR A 192 34.96 -12.05 -17.77
CA THR A 192 33.52 -12.27 -17.89
C THR A 192 33.25 -13.45 -18.81
N LEU A 193 32.46 -14.42 -18.31
CA LEU A 193 32.02 -15.59 -19.06
C LEU A 193 30.82 -15.29 -19.95
N ALA A 194 30.51 -16.21 -20.87
CA ALA A 194 29.32 -16.11 -21.72
C ALA A 194 28.04 -16.09 -20.86
N PRO A 195 27.06 -15.20 -21.17
CA PRO A 195 25.80 -15.13 -20.44
C PRO A 195 25.00 -16.43 -20.55
N ALA A 196 24.43 -16.87 -19.44
CA ALA A 196 23.45 -17.97 -19.44
C ALA A 196 22.02 -17.41 -19.42
N ARG A 197 21.27 -17.67 -20.49
CA ARG A 197 19.87 -17.24 -20.59
C ARG A 197 18.97 -18.08 -19.69
N THR A 198 18.19 -17.42 -18.86
CA THR A 198 17.24 -18.03 -17.94
C THR A 198 15.81 -17.70 -18.39
N PRO A 199 14.89 -18.68 -18.42
CA PRO A 199 13.49 -18.42 -18.73
C PRO A 199 12.81 -17.63 -17.63
N ASP A 200 11.50 -17.40 -17.77
CA ASP A 200 10.67 -16.78 -16.75
C ASP A 200 10.82 -17.47 -15.38
N LEU A 201 10.81 -16.69 -14.33
CA LEU A 201 10.88 -17.19 -12.95
C LEU A 201 9.68 -16.64 -12.16
N ALA A 202 8.78 -17.53 -11.75
CA ALA A 202 7.58 -17.15 -10.98
C ALA A 202 7.93 -16.62 -9.56
N PRO A 203 7.03 -15.90 -8.89
CA PRO A 203 7.24 -15.44 -7.52
C PRO A 203 7.55 -16.59 -6.56
N GLY A 204 8.69 -16.51 -5.87
CA GLY A 204 9.17 -17.52 -4.93
C GLY A 204 9.89 -18.71 -5.58
N GLU A 205 9.86 -18.81 -6.89
CA GLU A 205 10.55 -19.86 -7.64
C GLU A 205 12.06 -19.69 -7.62
N ARG A 206 12.77 -20.81 -7.81
CA ARG A 206 14.24 -20.87 -7.90
C ARG A 206 14.66 -21.57 -9.17
N ALA A 207 15.70 -21.04 -9.81
CA ALA A 207 16.41 -21.69 -10.89
C ALA A 207 17.84 -21.98 -10.49
N LEU A 208 18.40 -23.08 -10.97
CA LEU A 208 19.82 -23.36 -10.95
C LEU A 208 20.37 -23.01 -12.33
N VAL A 209 21.16 -21.96 -12.41
CA VAL A 209 21.77 -21.50 -13.66
C VAL A 209 23.18 -22.01 -13.72
N GLU A 210 23.53 -22.71 -14.80
CA GLU A 210 24.85 -23.27 -15.02
C GLU A 210 25.61 -22.45 -16.06
N VAL A 211 26.88 -22.10 -15.76
CA VAL A 211 27.78 -21.35 -16.63
C VAL A 211 29.10 -22.10 -16.68
N ASP A 212 29.52 -22.50 -17.87
CA ASP A 212 30.82 -23.18 -18.08
C ASP A 212 31.94 -22.13 -18.21
N GLY A 213 33.11 -22.44 -17.65
CA GLY A 213 34.25 -21.57 -17.66
C GLY A 213 35.55 -22.25 -17.20
N PRO A 214 36.67 -21.53 -17.10
CA PRO A 214 37.89 -22.06 -16.50
C PRO A 214 37.72 -22.25 -15.00
N PRO A 215 38.47 -23.16 -14.36
CA PRO A 215 38.49 -23.27 -12.89
C PRO A 215 39.06 -21.99 -12.28
N CYS A 216 38.57 -21.60 -11.11
CA CYS A 216 39.07 -20.45 -10.39
C CYS A 216 40.20 -20.82 -9.41
N THR A 217 41.13 -19.91 -9.20
CA THR A 217 42.19 -20.04 -8.21
C THR A 217 41.61 -19.83 -6.80
N ALA A 218 41.98 -20.66 -5.83
CA ALA A 218 41.54 -20.53 -4.44
C ALA A 218 41.83 -19.09 -3.91
N GLY A 219 40.84 -18.43 -3.35
CA GLY A 219 40.91 -17.08 -2.83
C GLY A 219 40.72 -15.96 -3.88
N SER A 220 40.66 -16.28 -5.18
CA SER A 220 40.34 -15.31 -6.22
C SER A 220 38.88 -14.87 -6.15
N LEU A 221 38.53 -13.77 -6.83
CA LEU A 221 37.19 -13.20 -6.79
C LEU A 221 36.29 -13.83 -7.86
N LEU A 222 35.16 -14.38 -7.42
CA LEU A 222 34.03 -14.77 -8.25
C LEU A 222 32.92 -13.73 -8.09
N THR A 223 32.34 -13.25 -9.20
CA THR A 223 31.21 -12.34 -9.19
C THR A 223 30.10 -12.92 -10.05
N VAL A 224 28.86 -12.80 -9.55
CA VAL A 224 27.62 -13.13 -10.28
C VAL A 224 26.83 -11.84 -10.43
N ASP A 225 26.39 -11.58 -11.65
CA ASP A 225 25.44 -10.52 -11.98
C ASP A 225 24.19 -11.18 -12.60
N VAL A 226 23.04 -11.03 -11.95
CA VAL A 226 21.75 -11.47 -12.45
C VAL A 226 21.08 -10.28 -13.11
N ASP A 227 20.57 -10.47 -14.33
CA ASP A 227 19.99 -9.39 -15.14
C ASP A 227 20.89 -8.15 -15.30
N PRO A 228 22.15 -8.29 -15.72
CA PRO A 228 23.10 -7.19 -15.77
C PRO A 228 22.70 -6.05 -16.71
N THR A 229 21.74 -6.29 -17.61
CA THR A 229 21.24 -5.30 -18.58
C THR A 229 20.02 -4.54 -18.09
N GLY A 230 19.43 -4.95 -16.95
CA GLY A 230 18.17 -4.38 -16.45
C GLY A 230 16.99 -4.63 -17.40
N ALA A 231 16.95 -5.81 -18.02
CA ALA A 231 15.84 -6.21 -18.91
C ALA A 231 14.53 -6.44 -18.14
N VAL A 232 14.64 -6.77 -16.86
CA VAL A 232 13.55 -6.95 -15.92
C VAL A 232 13.48 -5.72 -15.02
N ASP A 233 12.35 -4.99 -15.02
CA ASP A 233 12.13 -3.88 -14.07
C ASP A 233 11.86 -4.45 -12.67
N GLU A 234 12.84 -4.38 -11.79
CA GLU A 234 12.83 -5.02 -10.48
C GLU A 234 12.49 -4.05 -9.34
N ARG A 235 12.07 -4.63 -8.25
CA ARG A 235 11.79 -3.89 -7.02
C ARG A 235 13.08 -3.40 -6.33
N VAL A 236 14.16 -4.18 -6.42
CA VAL A 236 15.48 -3.88 -5.85
C VAL A 236 16.55 -4.38 -6.82
N GLU A 237 17.16 -3.48 -7.58
CA GLU A 237 18.25 -3.79 -8.51
C GLU A 237 19.58 -4.03 -7.79
N ALA A 238 19.73 -3.50 -6.58
CA ALA A 238 21.01 -3.51 -5.85
C ALA A 238 21.40 -4.89 -5.29
N ASP A 239 20.47 -5.86 -5.23
CA ASP A 239 20.72 -7.20 -4.73
C ASP A 239 20.86 -8.27 -5.84
N ASN A 240 20.99 -7.84 -7.11
CA ASN A 240 21.23 -8.69 -8.29
C ASN A 240 22.68 -9.17 -8.37
N ARG A 241 23.59 -8.61 -7.58
CA ARG A 241 25.01 -8.92 -7.61
C ARG A 241 25.47 -9.62 -6.36
N LEU A 242 26.31 -10.63 -6.54
CA LEU A 242 27.00 -11.34 -5.46
C LEU A 242 28.49 -11.49 -5.80
N SER A 243 29.37 -11.20 -4.85
CA SER A 243 30.80 -11.47 -4.97
C SER A 243 31.26 -12.34 -3.82
N VAL A 244 32.01 -13.39 -4.12
CA VAL A 244 32.59 -14.33 -3.14
C VAL A 244 34.03 -14.69 -3.50
N ALA A 245 34.79 -15.15 -2.52
CA ALA A 245 36.08 -15.76 -2.79
C ALA A 245 35.88 -17.17 -3.36
N CYS A 246 36.65 -17.54 -4.36
CA CYS A 246 36.72 -18.90 -4.88
C CYS A 246 37.22 -19.85 -3.80
N ALA A 247 36.55 -21.00 -3.63
CA ALA A 247 36.98 -22.04 -2.72
C ALA A 247 38.16 -22.87 -3.30
N GLY A 248 38.36 -22.79 -4.62
CA GLY A 248 39.24 -23.69 -5.35
C GLY A 248 38.56 -25.05 -5.62
N ALA A 249 39.00 -25.74 -6.66
CA ALA A 249 38.52 -27.11 -6.94
C ALA A 249 38.81 -28.03 -5.75
N PRO A 250 37.86 -28.89 -5.32
CA PRO A 250 38.19 -29.92 -4.34
C PRO A 250 39.28 -30.83 -4.92
N ALA A 251 40.32 -31.10 -4.10
CA ALA A 251 41.42 -31.97 -4.44
C ALA A 251 40.95 -33.40 -4.69
#